data_54b6b75d718c9331a981921ecf3255a5
#
_entry.id   54b6b75d718c9331a981921ecf3255a5
#
_cell.length_a   1.000
_cell.length_b   1.000
_cell.length_c   1.000
_cell.angle_alpha   90.00
_cell.angle_beta   90.00
_cell.angle_gamma   90.00
#
_symmetry.space_group_name_H-M   'P 1'
#
loop_
_entity.id
_entity.type
_entity.pdbx_description
1 polymer ?
#
loop_
_entity_poly.entity_id
_entity_poly.type
_entity_poly.pdbx_seq_one_letter_code
_entity_poly.pdbx_strand_id
1 'polypeptide(L)'
;MTWYTSFFTDLANTFWRGAVQPSQTVAEIDFVVGFADGTRVLDAPCGSGRHSIELARRGYTVTGVDISAEAIEHARAQAPALDWRLGDISSLASQGVRADLALCMGNSFGYLDHSGSCRFLADLAAAAPVLVIDYSCAAESLLPSLPGSIELSAGGVDMVAVNSYDVASGRLLIDFTFSDGVRTQRSTAVQHVYTAGELTRMLRAAGFASVELFGDTDGGAFEVGSHRLLAVARR
;
A
#
# COMPACT_ATOMS: atom_id res chain seq x y z
N MET A 1 6.46 -7.56 18.60
CA MET A 1 6.67 -7.66 17.15
C MET A 1 5.44 -7.08 16.47
N THR A 2 5.63 -6.25 15.50
CA THR A 2 4.56 -5.70 14.67
C THR A 2 4.09 -6.79 13.70
N TRP A 3 2.78 -6.97 13.50
CA TRP A 3 2.18 -8.07 12.74
C TRP A 3 2.72 -8.19 11.30
N TYR A 4 2.97 -7.03 10.62
CA TYR A 4 3.39 -7.01 9.22
C TYR A 4 4.83 -7.51 8.99
N THR A 5 5.65 -7.63 10.04
CA THR A 5 7.04 -8.12 9.92
C THR A 5 7.13 -9.61 9.60
N SER A 6 6.07 -10.37 9.86
CA SER A 6 5.99 -11.82 9.62
C SER A 6 4.80 -12.26 8.74
N PHE A 7 3.96 -11.31 8.33
CA PHE A 7 2.75 -11.62 7.55
C PHE A 7 3.08 -11.92 6.08
N PHE A 8 3.91 -11.07 5.44
CA PHE A 8 4.18 -11.12 4.00
C PHE A 8 5.26 -12.15 3.67
N THR A 9 4.89 -13.43 3.79
CA THR A 9 5.75 -14.58 3.51
C THR A 9 4.94 -15.69 2.84
N ASP A 10 5.61 -16.58 2.08
CA ASP A 10 5.11 -17.85 1.56
C ASP A 10 3.71 -17.75 0.87
N LEU A 11 2.68 -18.41 1.45
CA LEU A 11 1.35 -18.47 0.84
C LEU A 11 0.71 -17.10 0.73
N ALA A 12 0.89 -16.21 1.71
CA ALA A 12 0.36 -14.85 1.65
C ALA A 12 0.96 -14.07 0.46
N ASN A 13 2.27 -14.09 0.27
CA ASN A 13 2.90 -13.44 -0.88
C ASN A 13 2.47 -14.07 -2.21
N THR A 14 2.34 -15.40 -2.26
CA THR A 14 1.88 -16.12 -3.46
C THR A 14 0.46 -15.71 -3.82
N PHE A 15 -0.44 -15.65 -2.82
CA PHE A 15 -1.81 -15.20 -3.02
C PHE A 15 -1.86 -13.77 -3.57
N TRP A 16 -1.19 -12.80 -2.91
CA TRP A 16 -1.26 -11.40 -3.32
C TRP A 16 -0.66 -11.15 -4.70
N ARG A 17 0.40 -11.87 -5.09
CA ARG A 17 0.94 -11.83 -6.46
C ARG A 17 -0.07 -12.29 -7.51
N GLY A 18 -0.88 -13.31 -7.18
CA GLY A 18 -1.91 -13.85 -8.08
C GLY A 18 -3.24 -13.06 -8.07
N ALA A 19 -3.51 -12.32 -6.99
CA ALA A 19 -4.81 -11.65 -6.79
C ALA A 19 -4.98 -10.38 -7.63
N VAL A 20 -3.89 -9.71 -8.02
CA VAL A 20 -3.93 -8.46 -8.77
C VAL A 20 -3.74 -8.72 -10.26
N GLN A 21 -4.73 -8.31 -11.08
CA GLN A 21 -4.63 -8.42 -12.53
C GLN A 21 -3.61 -7.40 -13.10
N PRO A 22 -2.82 -7.76 -14.13
CA PRO A 22 -1.88 -6.83 -14.77
C PRO A 22 -2.54 -5.53 -15.26
N SER A 23 -3.77 -5.58 -15.77
CA SER A 23 -4.54 -4.41 -16.21
C SER A 23 -4.83 -3.43 -15.07
N GLN A 24 -5.04 -3.92 -13.84
CA GLN A 24 -5.21 -3.07 -12.67
C GLN A 24 -3.92 -2.30 -12.37
N THR A 25 -2.76 -2.97 -12.40
CA THR A 25 -1.46 -2.31 -12.22
C THR A 25 -1.22 -1.22 -13.26
N VAL A 26 -1.57 -1.49 -14.53
CA VAL A 26 -1.47 -0.51 -15.62
C VAL A 26 -2.35 0.71 -15.34
N ALA A 27 -3.63 0.52 -14.98
CA ALA A 27 -4.55 1.61 -14.67
C ALA A 27 -4.09 2.44 -13.46
N GLU A 28 -3.56 1.78 -12.41
CA GLU A 28 -3.00 2.46 -11.24
C GLU A 28 -1.78 3.32 -11.61
N ILE A 29 -0.90 2.82 -12.48
CA ILE A 29 0.26 3.60 -12.93
C ILE A 29 -0.14 4.68 -13.94
N ASP A 30 -1.16 4.48 -14.80
CA ASP A 30 -1.72 5.54 -15.64
C ASP A 30 -2.21 6.72 -14.80
N PHE A 31 -2.92 6.44 -13.72
CA PHE A 31 -3.35 7.45 -12.75
C PHE A 31 -2.16 8.14 -12.08
N VAL A 32 -1.21 7.38 -11.54
CA VAL A 32 -0.05 7.89 -10.79
C VAL A 32 0.82 8.81 -11.63
N VAL A 33 1.14 8.45 -12.88
CA VAL A 33 2.04 9.24 -13.73
C VAL A 33 1.43 10.59 -14.15
N GLY A 34 0.10 10.74 -14.08
CA GLY A 34 -0.58 12.02 -14.29
C GLY A 34 -0.20 13.10 -13.25
N PHE A 35 0.41 12.72 -12.13
CA PHE A 35 0.82 13.63 -11.05
C PHE A 35 2.34 13.77 -10.91
N ALA A 36 3.13 13.06 -11.74
CA ALA A 36 4.58 13.05 -11.66
C ALA A 36 5.18 14.30 -12.35
N ASP A 37 5.96 15.09 -11.62
CA ASP A 37 6.70 16.24 -12.15
C ASP A 37 8.18 15.91 -12.46
N GLY A 38 8.56 14.62 -12.41
CA GLY A 38 9.90 14.10 -12.66
C GLY A 38 9.91 12.60 -12.87
N THR A 39 11.08 12.00 -12.94
CA THR A 39 11.23 10.57 -13.31
C THR A 39 11.69 9.68 -12.17
N ARG A 40 12.09 10.23 -11.02
CA ARG A 40 12.54 9.44 -9.88
C ARG A 40 11.36 9.11 -8.97
N VAL A 41 11.14 7.83 -8.70
CA VAL A 41 10.02 7.36 -7.88
C VAL A 41 10.52 6.53 -6.71
N LEU A 42 9.95 6.79 -5.52
CA LEU A 42 10.05 5.93 -4.34
C LEU A 42 8.75 5.14 -4.21
N ASP A 43 8.83 3.81 -4.22
CA ASP A 43 7.70 2.90 -3.98
C ASP A 43 7.90 2.22 -2.61
N ALA A 44 7.09 2.59 -1.61
CA ALA A 44 7.25 2.12 -0.23
C ALA A 44 5.90 1.99 0.51
N PRO A 45 5.52 0.77 0.93
CA PRO A 45 6.17 -0.50 0.67
C PRO A 45 5.87 -1.00 -0.75
N CYS A 46 6.89 -1.56 -1.43
CA CYS A 46 6.78 -1.96 -2.84
C CYS A 46 6.27 -3.40 -3.05
N GLY A 47 6.23 -4.23 -2.00
CA GLY A 47 5.90 -5.65 -2.10
C GLY A 47 6.78 -6.37 -3.11
N SER A 48 6.16 -7.20 -3.95
CA SER A 48 6.84 -7.93 -5.03
C SER A 48 7.12 -7.07 -6.28
N GLY A 49 6.98 -5.74 -6.19
CA GLY A 49 7.47 -4.78 -7.17
C GLY A 49 6.56 -4.52 -8.37
N ARG A 50 5.27 -4.87 -8.35
CA ARG A 50 4.37 -4.73 -9.51
C ARG A 50 4.31 -3.29 -10.05
N HIS A 51 4.20 -2.29 -9.17
CA HIS A 51 4.17 -0.87 -9.56
C HIS A 51 5.54 -0.38 -10.01
N SER A 52 6.58 -0.71 -9.24
CA SER A 52 7.97 -0.36 -9.56
C SER A 52 8.39 -0.87 -10.93
N ILE A 53 8.06 -2.12 -11.28
CA ILE A 53 8.38 -2.73 -12.57
C ILE A 53 7.64 -2.04 -13.72
N GLU A 54 6.35 -1.75 -13.55
CA GLU A 54 5.56 -1.07 -14.57
C GLU A 54 6.05 0.38 -14.80
N LEU A 55 6.39 1.11 -13.72
CA LEU A 55 7.00 2.44 -13.81
C LEU A 55 8.33 2.40 -14.57
N ALA A 56 9.18 1.41 -14.28
CA ALA A 56 10.47 1.26 -14.97
C ALA A 56 10.29 0.98 -16.47
N ARG A 57 9.27 0.21 -16.87
CA ARG A 57 8.93 0.00 -18.29
C ARG A 57 8.55 1.29 -19.00
N ARG A 58 8.06 2.29 -18.26
CA ARG A 58 7.71 3.62 -18.77
C ARG A 58 8.86 4.63 -18.66
N GLY A 59 10.06 4.19 -18.27
CA GLY A 59 11.27 5.02 -18.23
C GLY A 59 11.51 5.76 -16.91
N TYR A 60 10.77 5.43 -15.83
CA TYR A 60 11.04 5.99 -14.51
C TYR A 60 12.20 5.27 -13.83
N THR A 61 12.95 6.03 -13.03
CA THR A 61 13.98 5.49 -12.14
C THR A 61 13.36 5.21 -10.79
N VAL A 62 13.27 3.94 -10.39
CA VAL A 62 12.50 3.54 -9.22
C VAL A 62 13.41 2.95 -8.14
N THR A 63 13.20 3.39 -6.89
CA THR A 63 13.69 2.73 -5.69
C THR A 63 12.50 2.08 -4.99
N GLY A 64 12.51 0.75 -4.87
CA GLY A 64 11.50 -0.02 -4.13
C GLY A 64 12.02 -0.38 -2.74
N VAL A 65 11.21 -0.14 -1.70
CA VAL A 65 11.53 -0.47 -0.31
C VAL A 65 10.44 -1.38 0.25
N ASP A 66 10.81 -2.52 0.81
CA ASP A 66 9.88 -3.42 1.50
C ASP A 66 10.57 -4.18 2.63
N ILE A 67 9.81 -4.58 3.65
CA ILE A 67 10.31 -5.34 4.79
C ILE A 67 10.39 -6.85 4.51
N SER A 68 9.64 -7.36 3.52
CA SER A 68 9.61 -8.76 3.13
C SER A 68 10.82 -9.10 2.26
N ALA A 69 11.77 -9.85 2.81
CA ALA A 69 12.94 -10.33 2.05
C ALA A 69 12.51 -11.18 0.84
N GLU A 70 11.50 -12.03 1.00
CA GLU A 70 10.96 -12.87 -0.08
C GLU A 70 10.36 -12.01 -1.21
N ALA A 71 9.60 -10.96 -0.87
CA ALA A 71 9.03 -10.06 -1.86
C ALA A 71 10.12 -9.29 -2.62
N ILE A 72 11.15 -8.81 -1.93
CA ILE A 72 12.30 -8.14 -2.54
C ILE A 72 13.12 -9.09 -3.43
N GLU A 73 13.33 -10.34 -3.01
CA GLU A 73 14.02 -11.34 -3.85
C GLU A 73 13.22 -11.62 -5.13
N HIS A 74 11.90 -11.78 -5.01
CA HIS A 74 11.02 -11.95 -6.16
C HIS A 74 11.09 -10.74 -7.11
N ALA A 75 10.98 -9.52 -6.58
CA ALA A 75 11.07 -8.28 -7.36
C ALA A 75 12.42 -8.16 -8.08
N ARG A 76 13.52 -8.47 -7.40
CA ARG A 76 14.88 -8.46 -7.97
C ARG A 76 15.05 -9.50 -9.08
N ALA A 77 14.45 -10.68 -8.95
CA ALA A 77 14.48 -11.69 -9.99
C ALA A 77 13.75 -11.24 -11.27
N GLN A 78 12.66 -10.47 -11.14
CA GLN A 78 11.89 -9.93 -12.27
C GLN A 78 12.55 -8.71 -12.92
N ALA A 79 13.18 -7.85 -12.14
CA ALA A 79 13.78 -6.59 -12.61
C ALA A 79 15.09 -6.30 -11.85
N PRO A 80 16.18 -7.01 -12.19
CA PRO A 80 17.46 -6.92 -11.44
C PRO A 80 18.16 -5.56 -11.57
N ALA A 81 17.76 -4.74 -12.55
CA ALA A 81 18.35 -3.42 -12.76
C ALA A 81 17.78 -2.31 -11.85
N LEU A 82 16.68 -2.58 -11.14
CA LEU A 82 16.08 -1.60 -10.24
C LEU A 82 16.75 -1.61 -8.87
N ASP A 83 16.64 -0.48 -8.16
CA ASP A 83 17.14 -0.32 -6.79
C ASP A 83 16.12 -0.92 -5.79
N TRP A 84 16.35 -2.16 -5.38
CA TRP A 84 15.53 -2.88 -4.41
C TRP A 84 16.19 -2.89 -3.03
N ARG A 85 15.50 -2.37 -2.04
CA ARG A 85 16.01 -2.25 -0.66
C ARG A 85 15.13 -3.00 0.33
N LEU A 86 15.77 -3.81 1.16
CA LEU A 86 15.13 -4.40 2.33
C LEU A 86 15.07 -3.32 3.43
N GLY A 87 13.87 -2.93 3.85
CA GLY A 87 13.68 -1.86 4.83
C GLY A 87 12.26 -1.78 5.37
N ASP A 88 12.15 -1.29 6.61
CA ASP A 88 10.86 -1.08 7.29
C ASP A 88 10.37 0.35 7.05
N ILE A 89 9.10 0.52 6.65
CA ILE A 89 8.44 1.81 6.49
C ILE A 89 8.40 2.62 7.79
N SER A 90 8.47 1.97 8.97
CA SER A 90 8.56 2.65 10.27
C SER A 90 9.85 3.45 10.47
N SER A 91 10.85 3.22 9.62
CA SER A 91 12.16 3.88 9.61
C SER A 91 12.62 4.27 8.20
N LEU A 92 11.67 4.66 7.33
CA LEU A 92 11.92 4.93 5.91
C LEU A 92 12.99 6.00 5.68
N ALA A 93 13.06 7.03 6.53
CA ALA A 93 14.10 8.07 6.46
C ALA A 93 15.53 7.49 6.47
N SER A 94 15.76 6.35 7.15
CA SER A 94 17.07 5.69 7.18
C SER A 94 17.55 5.21 5.81
N GLN A 95 16.65 5.03 4.85
CA GLN A 95 16.96 4.64 3.48
C GLN A 95 17.60 5.77 2.66
N GLY A 96 17.48 7.03 3.11
CA GLY A 96 18.12 8.19 2.47
C GLY A 96 17.65 8.48 1.04
N VAL A 97 16.47 7.98 0.64
CA VAL A 97 15.94 8.14 -0.73
C VAL A 97 15.46 9.57 -0.95
N ARG A 98 15.72 10.10 -2.16
CA ARG A 98 15.14 11.34 -2.68
C ARG A 98 14.53 11.04 -4.03
N ALA A 99 13.28 11.42 -4.20
CA ALA A 99 12.49 11.17 -5.39
C ALA A 99 11.68 12.41 -5.80
N ASP A 100 11.08 12.36 -6.97
CA ASP A 100 10.17 13.40 -7.47
C ASP A 100 8.72 13.03 -7.12
N LEU A 101 8.46 11.73 -6.95
CA LEU A 101 7.18 11.14 -6.56
C LEU A 101 7.40 10.00 -5.56
N ALA A 102 6.59 9.93 -4.52
CA ALA A 102 6.51 8.78 -3.60
C ALA A 102 5.16 8.07 -3.74
N LEU A 103 5.18 6.74 -3.58
CA LEU A 103 4.01 5.87 -3.63
C LEU A 103 3.86 5.09 -2.33
N CYS A 104 2.61 4.96 -1.88
CA CYS A 104 2.20 3.95 -0.89
C CYS A 104 0.93 3.30 -1.44
N MET A 105 1.09 2.27 -2.27
CA MET A 105 0.02 1.65 -3.03
C MET A 105 -0.36 0.26 -2.48
N GLY A 106 -1.47 -0.29 -2.99
CA GLY A 106 -1.92 -1.64 -2.64
C GLY A 106 -2.46 -1.76 -1.21
N ASN A 107 -3.12 -0.72 -0.73
CA ASN A 107 -3.73 -0.66 0.62
C ASN A 107 -2.73 -0.89 1.76
N SER A 108 -1.50 -0.41 1.59
CA SER A 108 -0.43 -0.62 2.58
C SER A 108 -0.34 0.49 3.65
N PHE A 109 -1.11 1.56 3.52
CA PHE A 109 -1.25 2.57 4.57
C PHE A 109 -2.13 2.04 5.71
N GLY A 110 -1.82 2.43 6.97
CA GLY A 110 -2.58 1.99 8.14
C GLY A 110 -2.01 0.76 8.87
N TYR A 111 -0.87 0.19 8.43
CA TYR A 111 -0.21 -0.92 9.12
C TYR A 111 0.46 -0.50 10.43
N LEU A 112 0.92 0.74 10.51
CA LEU A 112 1.54 1.32 11.70
C LEU A 112 0.47 1.89 12.64
N ASP A 113 0.80 2.05 13.92
CA ASP A 113 -0.02 2.83 14.83
C ASP A 113 -0.10 4.30 14.37
N HIS A 114 -0.96 5.09 15.02
CA HIS A 114 -1.16 6.48 14.60
C HIS A 114 0.15 7.28 14.58
N SER A 115 0.99 7.14 15.61
CA SER A 115 2.25 7.89 15.68
C SER A 115 3.25 7.40 14.63
N GLY A 116 3.28 6.10 14.34
CA GLY A 116 4.07 5.51 13.26
C GLY A 116 3.59 5.96 11.88
N SER A 117 2.27 5.99 11.65
CA SER A 117 1.67 6.49 10.41
C SER A 117 2.02 7.97 10.17
N CYS A 118 1.96 8.81 11.22
CA CYS A 118 2.37 10.21 11.11
C CYS A 118 3.85 10.35 10.76
N ARG A 119 4.76 9.56 11.39
CA ARG A 119 6.19 9.57 11.06
C ARG A 119 6.42 9.11 9.63
N PHE A 120 5.77 8.04 9.21
CA PHE A 120 5.88 7.52 7.84
C PHE A 120 5.48 8.57 6.79
N LEU A 121 4.37 9.29 7.02
CA LEU A 121 3.96 10.40 6.15
C LEU A 121 5.00 11.53 6.12
N ALA A 122 5.60 11.87 7.27
CA ALA A 122 6.66 12.87 7.34
C ALA A 122 7.92 12.41 6.59
N ASP A 123 8.28 11.13 6.66
CA ASP A 123 9.41 10.55 5.92
C ASP A 123 9.15 10.58 4.41
N LEU A 124 7.93 10.25 3.96
CA LEU A 124 7.52 10.35 2.56
C LEU A 124 7.55 11.81 2.07
N ALA A 125 7.04 12.75 2.86
CA ALA A 125 7.10 14.18 2.55
C ALA A 125 8.53 14.70 2.46
N ALA A 126 9.44 14.21 3.31
CA ALA A 126 10.85 14.54 3.23
C ALA A 126 11.51 13.93 1.97
N ALA A 127 11.06 12.77 1.54
CA ALA A 127 11.62 12.06 0.38
C ALA A 127 11.18 12.65 -0.97
N ALA A 128 9.91 13.09 -1.10
CA ALA A 128 9.35 13.55 -2.37
C ALA A 128 8.36 14.72 -2.20
N PRO A 129 8.25 15.63 -3.20
CA PRO A 129 7.27 16.72 -3.19
C PRO A 129 5.85 16.26 -3.51
N VAL A 130 5.69 15.11 -4.16
CA VAL A 130 4.38 14.52 -4.51
C VAL A 130 4.28 13.13 -3.88
N LEU A 131 3.12 12.82 -3.31
CA LEU A 131 2.81 11.51 -2.72
C LEU A 131 1.46 11.03 -3.25
N VAL A 132 1.40 9.76 -3.65
CA VAL A 132 0.13 9.06 -3.95
C VAL A 132 -0.03 7.90 -2.96
N ILE A 133 -1.18 7.86 -2.30
CA ILE A 133 -1.57 6.78 -1.38
C ILE A 133 -2.80 6.08 -1.92
N ASP A 134 -2.79 4.75 -1.95
CA ASP A 134 -3.97 3.88 -2.12
C ASP A 134 -4.38 3.31 -0.76
N TYR A 135 -5.60 3.63 -0.32
CA TYR A 135 -6.08 3.31 1.01
C TYR A 135 -7.55 2.85 0.99
N SER A 136 -7.77 1.55 0.81
CA SER A 136 -9.12 0.95 0.80
C SER A 136 -9.73 0.81 2.21
N CYS A 137 -8.91 0.95 3.27
CA CYS A 137 -9.37 0.96 4.67
C CYS A 137 -9.79 2.34 5.18
N ALA A 138 -10.02 3.33 4.29
CA ALA A 138 -10.68 4.56 4.69
C ALA A 138 -12.07 4.25 5.25
N ALA A 139 -12.46 4.94 6.34
CA ALA A 139 -13.72 4.67 7.03
C ALA A 139 -14.92 4.76 6.08
N GLU A 140 -14.89 5.74 5.17
CA GLU A 140 -15.95 5.99 4.18
C GLU A 140 -16.05 4.88 3.11
N SER A 141 -14.94 4.17 2.81
CA SER A 141 -14.92 3.01 1.91
C SER A 141 -15.28 1.73 2.63
N LEU A 142 -14.73 1.53 3.80
CA LEU A 142 -14.78 0.26 4.54
C LEU A 142 -16.13 0.04 5.23
N LEU A 143 -16.56 1.01 6.06
CA LEU A 143 -17.66 0.79 7.01
C LEU A 143 -19.04 0.63 6.36
N PRO A 144 -19.37 1.27 5.21
CA PRO A 144 -20.67 1.09 4.59
C PRO A 144 -20.97 -0.35 4.15
N SER A 145 -19.93 -1.15 3.88
CA SER A 145 -20.08 -2.49 3.30
C SER A 145 -19.11 -3.53 3.90
N LEU A 146 -18.65 -3.33 5.14
CA LEU A 146 -17.71 -4.25 5.78
C LEU A 146 -18.25 -5.68 5.83
N PRO A 147 -17.73 -6.63 5.04
CA PRO A 147 -18.14 -8.02 5.09
C PRO A 147 -17.59 -8.69 6.34
N GLY A 148 -18.36 -9.60 6.97
CA GLY A 148 -17.88 -10.40 8.10
C GLY A 148 -16.78 -11.38 7.69
N SER A 149 -16.88 -11.94 6.47
CA SER A 149 -15.85 -12.80 5.88
C SER A 149 -15.75 -12.61 4.37
N ILE A 150 -14.56 -12.89 3.84
CA ILE A 150 -14.25 -12.88 2.40
C ILE A 150 -13.54 -14.20 2.08
N GLU A 151 -13.91 -14.83 0.97
CA GLU A 151 -13.24 -16.01 0.44
C GLU A 151 -12.80 -15.71 -1.00
N LEU A 152 -11.54 -15.94 -1.31
CA LEU A 152 -10.96 -15.70 -2.63
C LEU A 152 -9.91 -16.77 -2.94
N SER A 153 -9.72 -17.05 -4.25
CA SER A 153 -8.65 -17.94 -4.73
C SER A 153 -7.78 -17.20 -5.75
N ALA A 154 -6.48 -17.22 -5.54
CA ALA A 154 -5.52 -16.57 -6.43
C ALA A 154 -4.14 -17.24 -6.36
N GLY A 155 -3.43 -17.36 -7.48
CA GLY A 155 -2.09 -17.93 -7.54
C GLY A 155 -1.99 -19.39 -7.05
N GLY A 156 -3.10 -20.15 -7.12
CA GLY A 156 -3.17 -21.53 -6.57
C GLY A 156 -3.29 -21.59 -5.05
N VAL A 157 -3.66 -20.47 -4.41
CA VAL A 157 -3.87 -20.37 -2.96
C VAL A 157 -5.30 -19.91 -2.69
N ASP A 158 -6.02 -20.61 -1.83
CA ASP A 158 -7.29 -20.20 -1.28
C ASP A 158 -7.06 -19.34 -0.04
N MET A 159 -7.79 -18.24 0.08
CA MET A 159 -7.73 -17.31 1.21
C MET A 159 -9.12 -17.12 1.80
N VAL A 160 -9.20 -17.27 3.11
CA VAL A 160 -10.33 -16.86 3.93
C VAL A 160 -9.89 -15.74 4.86
N ALA A 161 -10.59 -14.61 4.81
CA ALA A 161 -10.38 -13.47 5.71
C ALA A 161 -11.65 -13.27 6.56
N VAL A 162 -11.49 -13.25 7.88
CA VAL A 162 -12.57 -12.94 8.83
C VAL A 162 -12.29 -11.58 9.43
N ASN A 163 -13.23 -10.65 9.24
CA ASN A 163 -13.10 -9.26 9.63
C ASN A 163 -13.78 -8.98 10.96
N SER A 164 -13.12 -8.22 11.83
CA SER A 164 -13.74 -7.62 13.01
C SER A 164 -13.27 -6.18 13.19
N TYR A 165 -14.20 -5.26 13.46
CA TYR A 165 -13.89 -3.85 13.65
C TYR A 165 -14.00 -3.45 15.12
N ASP A 166 -12.89 -3.02 15.70
CA ASP A 166 -12.84 -2.48 17.06
C ASP A 166 -13.17 -0.97 17.01
N VAL A 167 -14.40 -0.65 17.34
CA VAL A 167 -14.94 0.72 17.33
C VAL A 167 -14.17 1.64 18.28
N ALA A 168 -13.72 1.11 19.43
CA ALA A 168 -13.06 1.93 20.45
C ALA A 168 -11.67 2.38 20.02
N SER A 169 -10.96 1.56 19.26
CA SER A 169 -9.60 1.87 18.79
C SER A 169 -9.52 2.26 17.31
N GLY A 170 -10.63 2.20 16.55
CA GLY A 170 -10.64 2.50 15.12
C GLY A 170 -9.78 1.51 14.30
N ARG A 171 -9.79 0.21 14.68
CA ARG A 171 -8.96 -0.80 14.03
C ARG A 171 -9.78 -1.90 13.40
N LEU A 172 -9.45 -2.26 12.17
CA LEU A 172 -9.89 -3.47 11.52
C LEU A 172 -8.89 -4.59 11.83
N LEU A 173 -9.36 -5.66 12.44
CA LEU A 173 -8.62 -6.89 12.64
C LEU A 173 -9.10 -7.88 11.57
N ILE A 174 -8.15 -8.54 10.89
CA ILE A 174 -8.43 -9.49 9.83
C ILE A 174 -7.68 -10.78 10.13
N ASP A 175 -8.41 -11.84 10.42
CA ASP A 175 -7.84 -13.17 10.60
C ASP A 175 -7.80 -13.89 9.25
N PHE A 176 -6.60 -14.00 8.69
CA PHE A 176 -6.36 -14.67 7.42
C PHE A 176 -6.01 -16.15 7.60
N THR A 177 -6.60 -16.98 6.74
CA THR A 177 -6.17 -18.35 6.52
C THR A 177 -5.88 -18.52 5.03
N PHE A 178 -4.64 -18.85 4.69
CA PHE A 178 -4.20 -19.17 3.32
C PHE A 178 -3.94 -20.67 3.24
N SER A 179 -4.36 -21.33 2.14
CA SER A 179 -4.13 -22.76 1.91
C SER A 179 -3.88 -23.05 0.44
N ASP A 180 -2.91 -23.91 0.14
CA ASP A 180 -2.65 -24.46 -1.21
C ASP A 180 -3.18 -25.90 -1.34
N GLY A 181 -4.01 -26.36 -0.38
CA GLY A 181 -4.53 -27.72 -0.30
C GLY A 181 -3.58 -28.70 0.40
N VAL A 182 -2.31 -28.34 0.59
CA VAL A 182 -1.28 -29.15 1.30
C VAL A 182 -0.82 -28.45 2.56
N ARG A 183 -0.56 -27.15 2.48
CA ARG A 183 -0.09 -26.29 3.58
C ARG A 183 -1.17 -25.28 3.96
N THR A 184 -1.13 -24.85 5.22
CA THR A 184 -2.00 -23.80 5.73
C THR A 184 -1.16 -22.77 6.49
N GLN A 185 -1.30 -21.50 6.15
CA GLN A 185 -0.70 -20.36 6.86
C GLN A 185 -1.82 -19.54 7.49
N ARG A 186 -1.70 -19.21 8.78
CA ARG A 186 -2.62 -18.32 9.48
C ARG A 186 -1.90 -17.11 10.02
N SER A 187 -2.52 -15.95 9.87
CA SER A 187 -1.95 -14.68 10.32
C SER A 187 -3.07 -13.67 10.58
N THR A 188 -2.88 -12.82 11.58
CA THR A 188 -3.81 -11.71 11.86
C THR A 188 -3.15 -10.42 11.39
N ALA A 189 -3.86 -9.66 10.55
CA ALA A 189 -3.50 -8.30 10.19
C ALA A 189 -4.28 -7.29 11.02
N VAL A 190 -3.68 -6.14 11.28
CA VAL A 190 -4.31 -5.02 11.97
C VAL A 190 -4.16 -3.77 11.10
N GLN A 191 -5.29 -3.22 10.67
CA GLN A 191 -5.35 -1.99 9.89
C GLN A 191 -5.92 -0.87 10.75
N HIS A 192 -5.22 0.25 10.86
CA HIS A 192 -5.79 1.46 11.44
C HIS A 192 -6.72 2.11 10.41
N VAL A 193 -7.97 2.33 10.81
CA VAL A 193 -9.01 2.91 9.96
C VAL A 193 -9.10 4.41 10.26
N TYR A 194 -8.78 5.21 9.26
CA TYR A 194 -8.89 6.67 9.30
C TYR A 194 -10.02 7.14 8.39
N THR A 195 -10.69 8.21 8.76
CA THR A 195 -11.53 8.94 7.82
C THR A 195 -10.67 9.67 6.79
N ALA A 196 -11.23 9.96 5.62
CA ALA A 196 -10.58 10.80 4.61
C ALA A 196 -10.16 12.18 5.17
N GLY A 197 -10.98 12.73 6.07
CA GLY A 197 -10.68 13.99 6.77
C GLY A 197 -9.49 13.87 7.73
N GLU A 198 -9.34 12.73 8.45
CA GLU A 198 -8.16 12.48 9.29
C GLU A 198 -6.91 12.31 8.45
N LEU A 199 -6.94 11.50 7.40
CA LEU A 199 -5.81 11.34 6.48
C LEU A 199 -5.39 12.68 5.89
N THR A 200 -6.34 13.53 5.47
CA THR A 200 -6.03 14.87 4.95
C THR A 200 -5.32 15.73 5.99
N ARG A 201 -5.75 15.70 7.26
CA ARG A 201 -5.06 16.43 8.34
C ARG A 201 -3.66 15.90 8.61
N MET A 202 -3.48 14.57 8.59
CA MET A 202 -2.18 13.92 8.77
C MET A 202 -1.22 14.30 7.63
N LEU A 203 -1.66 14.30 6.38
CA LEU A 203 -0.87 14.71 5.21
C LEU A 203 -0.45 16.18 5.30
N ARG A 204 -1.36 17.07 5.69
CA ARG A 204 -1.04 18.49 5.90
C ARG A 204 -0.03 18.68 7.05
N ALA A 205 -0.20 17.95 8.15
CA ALA A 205 0.74 17.98 9.27
C ALA A 205 2.13 17.44 8.88
N ALA A 206 2.21 16.51 7.92
CA ALA A 206 3.47 16.02 7.35
C ALA A 206 4.16 17.03 6.41
N GLY A 207 3.49 18.15 6.04
CA GLY A 207 4.07 19.23 5.25
C GLY A 207 3.56 19.34 3.80
N PHE A 208 2.51 18.59 3.42
CA PHE A 208 1.86 18.77 2.12
C PHE A 208 0.87 19.95 2.14
N ALA A 209 0.98 20.84 1.16
CA ALA A 209 0.15 22.05 1.05
C ALA A 209 -1.25 21.76 0.45
N SER A 210 -1.34 20.78 -0.46
CA SER A 210 -2.61 20.37 -1.06
C SER A 210 -2.81 18.87 -0.98
N VAL A 211 -4.09 18.46 -0.90
CA VAL A 211 -4.51 17.05 -0.90
C VAL A 211 -5.76 16.94 -1.76
N GLU A 212 -5.72 16.10 -2.77
CA GLU A 212 -6.83 15.74 -3.63
C GLU A 212 -7.22 14.29 -3.35
N LEU A 213 -8.53 14.00 -3.37
CA LEU A 213 -9.07 12.68 -3.00
C LEU A 213 -9.91 12.14 -4.17
N PHE A 214 -9.58 10.91 -4.60
CA PHE A 214 -10.24 10.23 -5.71
C PHE A 214 -10.79 8.88 -5.26
N GLY A 215 -11.92 8.49 -5.84
CA GLY A 215 -12.62 7.23 -5.54
C GLY A 215 -12.06 6.02 -6.28
N ASP A 216 -11.44 6.25 -7.42
CA ASP A 216 -10.72 5.23 -8.22
C ASP A 216 -9.76 5.90 -9.22
N THR A 217 -9.10 5.09 -10.06
CA THR A 217 -8.12 5.50 -11.08
C THR A 217 -8.72 6.23 -12.28
N ASP A 218 -10.03 6.29 -12.40
CA ASP A 218 -10.74 7.07 -13.41
C ASP A 218 -10.78 8.59 -13.12
N GLY A 219 -10.29 8.98 -11.92
CA GLY A 219 -10.25 10.37 -11.49
C GLY A 219 -11.57 10.89 -10.90
N GLY A 220 -12.57 10.02 -10.69
CA GLY A 220 -13.81 10.36 -9.99
C GLY A 220 -13.56 10.82 -8.55
N ALA A 221 -14.37 11.78 -8.05
CA ALA A 221 -14.24 12.26 -6.68
C ALA A 221 -14.48 11.14 -5.66
N PHE A 222 -13.75 11.18 -4.54
CA PHE A 222 -13.98 10.27 -3.43
C PHE A 222 -15.28 10.63 -2.69
N GLU A 223 -16.13 9.65 -2.48
CA GLU A 223 -17.42 9.78 -1.79
C GLU A 223 -17.61 8.62 -0.79
N VAL A 224 -18.57 8.74 0.11
CA VAL A 224 -18.97 7.64 1.00
C VAL A 224 -19.47 6.46 0.17
N GLY A 225 -18.88 5.29 0.37
CA GLY A 225 -19.15 4.07 -0.41
C GLY A 225 -18.24 3.89 -1.62
N SER A 226 -17.31 4.83 -1.91
CA SER A 226 -16.25 4.60 -2.91
C SER A 226 -15.46 3.35 -2.57
N HIS A 227 -15.08 2.58 -3.59
CA HIS A 227 -14.40 1.30 -3.42
C HIS A 227 -13.05 1.43 -2.69
N ARG A 228 -12.32 2.52 -2.95
CA ARG A 228 -11.06 2.87 -2.31
C ARG A 228 -10.86 4.38 -2.26
N LEU A 229 -9.92 4.82 -1.47
CA LEU A 229 -9.43 6.18 -1.44
C LEU A 229 -8.05 6.25 -2.10
N LEU A 230 -7.93 7.04 -3.18
CA LEU A 230 -6.65 7.47 -3.71
C LEU A 230 -6.41 8.91 -3.28
N ALA A 231 -5.39 9.13 -2.44
CA ALA A 231 -5.02 10.47 -1.99
C ALA A 231 -3.74 10.93 -2.72
N VAL A 232 -3.82 12.10 -3.35
CA VAL A 232 -2.68 12.77 -4.00
C VAL A 232 -2.34 14.01 -3.20
N ALA A 233 -1.14 14.04 -2.62
CA ALA A 233 -0.66 15.13 -1.78
C ALA A 233 0.56 15.82 -2.42
N ARG A 234 0.61 17.18 -2.38
CA ARG A 234 1.70 17.99 -2.96
C ARG A 234 2.19 19.02 -1.96
N ARG A 235 3.50 19.26 -1.94
CA ARG A 235 4.12 20.38 -1.20
C ARG A 235 4.03 21.68 -1.95
#